data_c5c97a656b5d72c2ef5fb51785695b46
#
_entry.id   c5c97a656b5d72c2ef5fb51785695b46
#
_cell.length_a   1.000
_cell.length_b   1.000
_cell.length_c   1.000
_cell.angle_alpha   90.00
_cell.angle_beta   90.00
_cell.angle_gamma   90.00
#
_symmetry.space_group_name_H-M   'P 1'
#
loop_
_entity.id
_entity.type
_entity.pdbx_description
1 polymer ?
#
loop_
_entity_poly.entity_id
_entity_poly.type
_entity_poly.pdbx_seq_one_letter_code
_entity_poly.pdbx_strand_id
1 'polypeptide(L)'
;MSTPFFKKLYTGRKISYIEKVMTSGSFGTIAKSIFHSLGENSLKLDRAHSLAVVFLLSVVFLSFVLIYSGVTGKRIRKIPATFAVLFSAGIIYICILASSVGTLVFLPSDTPKHAAELFMNACVSSDERTTSYMYLSDDVLFPAADENDEVGMIYQNALKDSYSYEMVGECELSGTTATQQIRLNSLDLNRPVPDIFDTLHEYLAVLVENSKKSDIYDSEENYRPEVLEKVYKDAAEKVLANPSKYYSSTELTLTLNYIDGEWKVVPDNRLKLALAGFVPSGISASNNIKSEVLGELTYIPKVYTIAENAVAGPKPNTEKYGTTEDPNDILALFNEYPRLIGDKEPFFSPESEFVKKEIQYYADDTILVVTWKEKCLGHFCTFSEVYVADPSQFRRKLSADTFGSSIQKFASELSKETNAVVAMNGDFYRFRGEGMTVYQKKLYRFNPYKLEVCHIDGSGNLKFTYSGELKNAEAAEQYIKDNDINFSVCFGPVLVDNYEPHISDSNYLLGQVNERYSRSALSQRGSCHYLLTALNHGYGCPTATLAELRNIMMSKNVENSYTLDGGQTGEIIMQHKVLNQIDFDTERTVSDILYFVTAIPEDEND
;
A
#
# COMPACT_ATOMS: atom_id res chain seq x y z
N MET A 1 61.23 2.88 32.11
CA MET A 1 60.32 1.80 31.75
C MET A 1 60.76 1.23 30.42
N SER A 2 61.40 0.07 30.44
CA SER A 2 61.89 -0.61 29.24
C SER A 2 60.74 -1.47 28.67
N THR A 3 60.08 -0.97 27.66
CA THR A 3 59.07 -1.74 26.90
C THR A 3 59.76 -2.87 26.09
N PRO A 4 59.10 -4.00 25.91
CA PRO A 4 59.65 -5.19 25.14
C PRO A 4 60.05 -4.87 23.69
N PHE A 5 59.61 -3.74 23.16
CA PHE A 5 59.91 -3.27 21.80
C PHE A 5 61.39 -2.83 21.65
N PHE A 6 61.98 -2.18 22.65
CA PHE A 6 63.38 -1.73 22.60
C PHE A 6 64.40 -2.87 22.78
N LYS A 7 64.05 -3.93 23.52
CA LYS A 7 64.95 -5.11 23.70
C LYS A 7 65.10 -5.97 22.43
N LYS A 8 64.17 -5.90 21.51
CA LYS A 8 64.22 -6.64 20.22
C LYS A 8 65.03 -5.92 19.13
N LEU A 9 65.33 -4.64 19.31
CA LEU A 9 66.14 -3.82 18.40
C LEU A 9 67.67 -4.00 18.58
N TYR A 10 68.09 -4.58 19.69
CA TYR A 10 69.51 -4.74 20.05
C TYR A 10 70.16 -6.08 19.62
N THR A 11 69.43 -6.97 18.98
CA THR A 11 70.01 -8.22 18.46
C THR A 11 70.40 -8.05 16.99
N GLY A 12 71.68 -8.22 16.69
CA GLY A 12 72.43 -7.91 15.46
C GLY A 12 71.86 -8.40 14.10
N ARG A 13 70.69 -9.02 14.06
CA ARG A 13 70.02 -9.42 12.81
C ARG A 13 69.07 -8.37 12.21
N LYS A 14 68.79 -7.26 12.92
CA LYS A 14 67.86 -6.22 12.46
C LYS A 14 68.50 -4.96 11.92
N ILE A 15 69.84 -4.79 12.10
CA ILE A 15 70.56 -3.68 11.46
C ILE A 15 70.50 -3.81 9.92
N SER A 16 70.57 -5.04 9.39
CA SER A 16 70.46 -5.26 7.95
C SER A 16 69.07 -4.93 7.36
N TYR A 17 68.04 -5.00 8.19
CA TYR A 17 66.68 -4.67 7.76
C TYR A 17 66.45 -3.14 7.71
N ILE A 18 67.00 -2.44 8.66
CA ILE A 18 66.94 -0.98 8.67
C ILE A 18 67.82 -0.39 7.55
N GLU A 19 69.00 -0.95 7.32
CA GLU A 19 69.84 -0.59 6.16
C GLU A 19 69.15 -0.88 4.84
N LYS A 20 68.47 -2.02 4.72
CA LYS A 20 67.72 -2.42 3.52
C LYS A 20 66.50 -1.55 3.27
N VAL A 21 65.81 -1.08 4.32
CA VAL A 21 64.69 -0.14 4.23
C VAL A 21 65.17 1.27 3.89
N MET A 22 66.35 1.65 4.34
CA MET A 22 66.93 2.98 4.05
C MET A 22 67.59 3.04 2.68
N THR A 23 68.05 1.91 2.11
CA THR A 23 68.75 1.85 0.83
C THR A 23 67.86 1.36 -0.34
N SER A 24 66.71 0.72 -0.06
CA SER A 24 65.73 0.42 -1.08
C SER A 24 64.80 1.60 -1.27
N GLY A 25 64.53 2.00 -2.49
CA GLY A 25 63.65 3.11 -2.86
C GLY A 25 62.23 3.15 -2.27
N SER A 26 61.96 2.26 -1.28
CA SER A 26 60.68 2.15 -0.54
C SER A 26 60.37 3.36 0.36
N PHE A 27 61.40 4.08 0.84
CA PHE A 27 61.18 5.27 1.64
C PHE A 27 60.55 6.42 0.82
N GLY A 28 60.99 6.51 -0.46
CA GLY A 28 60.39 7.46 -1.41
C GLY A 28 58.94 7.09 -1.77
N THR A 29 58.60 5.79 -1.81
CA THR A 29 57.25 5.32 -2.12
C THR A 29 56.32 5.48 -0.91
N ILE A 30 56.80 5.20 0.32
CA ILE A 30 56.03 5.41 1.55
C ILE A 30 55.82 6.89 1.78
N ALA A 31 56.84 7.73 1.58
CA ALA A 31 56.72 9.16 1.68
C ALA A 31 55.74 9.73 0.63
N LYS A 32 55.82 9.26 -0.63
CA LYS A 32 54.85 9.63 -1.67
C LYS A 32 53.42 9.19 -1.32
N SER A 33 53.22 7.99 -0.79
CA SER A 33 51.91 7.49 -0.38
C SER A 33 51.35 8.31 0.80
N ILE A 34 52.22 8.68 1.79
CA ILE A 34 51.81 9.53 2.91
C ILE A 34 51.51 10.96 2.41
N PHE A 35 52.32 11.51 1.49
CA PHE A 35 52.08 12.83 0.91
C PHE A 35 50.85 12.84 0.00
N HIS A 36 50.56 11.77 -0.72
CA HIS A 36 49.34 11.65 -1.54
C HIS A 36 48.10 11.52 -0.63
N SER A 37 48.15 10.68 0.40
CA SER A 37 47.07 10.55 1.40
C SER A 37 46.85 11.83 2.22
N LEU A 38 47.90 12.59 2.52
CA LEU A 38 47.82 13.90 3.17
C LEU A 38 47.32 14.97 2.19
N GLY A 39 47.60 14.85 0.89
CA GLY A 39 47.10 15.74 -0.14
C GLY A 39 45.59 15.58 -0.35
N GLU A 40 45.09 14.36 -0.39
CA GLU A 40 43.65 14.06 -0.54
C GLU A 40 42.84 14.41 0.71
N ASN A 41 43.44 14.34 1.92
CA ASN A 41 42.75 14.66 3.18
C ASN A 41 43.09 16.07 3.73
N SER A 42 43.98 16.82 3.11
CA SER A 42 44.42 18.17 3.60
C SER A 42 43.31 19.22 3.55
N LEU A 43 42.26 18.96 2.80
CA LEU A 43 41.05 19.78 2.76
C LEU A 43 40.19 19.70 4.03
N LYS A 44 40.40 18.70 4.89
CA LYS A 44 39.61 18.47 6.12
C LYS A 44 40.33 18.75 7.43
N LEU A 45 41.61 19.15 7.42
CA LEU A 45 42.35 19.40 8.63
C LEU A 45 42.47 20.91 8.92
N ASP A 46 41.98 21.31 10.09
CA ASP A 46 42.22 22.62 10.70
C ASP A 46 43.72 22.95 10.74
N ARG A 47 44.07 24.25 10.58
CA ARG A 47 45.45 24.76 10.55
C ARG A 47 46.29 24.27 11.74
N ALA A 48 45.71 24.15 12.92
CA ALA A 48 46.36 23.63 14.11
C ALA A 48 46.74 22.14 14.01
N HIS A 49 45.88 21.31 13.40
CA HIS A 49 46.15 19.89 13.19
C HIS A 49 47.21 19.64 12.11
N SER A 50 47.23 20.47 11.07
CA SER A 50 48.26 20.40 10.00
C SER A 50 49.66 20.75 10.58
N LEU A 51 49.76 21.77 11.41
CA LEU A 51 51.00 22.13 12.11
C LEU A 51 51.46 21.04 13.09
N ALA A 52 50.53 20.41 13.81
CA ALA A 52 50.83 19.31 14.74
C ALA A 52 51.37 18.07 14.02
N VAL A 53 50.80 17.72 12.85
CA VAL A 53 51.27 16.58 12.04
C VAL A 53 52.66 16.83 11.48
N VAL A 54 52.94 18.03 10.98
CA VAL A 54 54.27 18.41 10.47
C VAL A 54 55.30 18.42 11.59
N PHE A 55 54.96 18.95 12.76
CA PHE A 55 55.84 18.91 13.95
C PHE A 55 56.13 17.46 14.37
N LEU A 56 55.11 16.59 14.40
CA LEU A 56 55.25 15.18 14.74
C LEU A 56 56.16 14.43 13.75
N LEU A 57 56.01 14.66 12.45
CA LEU A 57 56.84 14.08 11.39
C LEU A 57 58.29 14.56 11.49
N SER A 58 58.52 15.84 11.83
CA SER A 58 59.85 16.39 12.06
C SER A 58 60.54 15.80 13.30
N VAL A 59 59.81 15.59 14.40
CA VAL A 59 60.30 14.94 15.62
C VAL A 59 60.60 13.45 15.35
N VAL A 60 59.78 12.76 14.59
CA VAL A 60 60.00 11.36 14.20
C VAL A 60 61.25 11.23 13.32
N PHE A 61 61.44 12.12 12.35
CA PHE A 61 62.63 12.15 11.51
C PHE A 61 63.91 12.42 12.31
N LEU A 62 63.91 13.44 13.21
CA LEU A 62 65.03 13.75 14.09
C LEU A 62 65.35 12.57 15.02
N SER A 63 64.35 11.92 15.58
CA SER A 63 64.50 10.73 16.42
C SER A 63 65.13 9.56 15.63
N PHE A 64 64.76 9.37 14.36
CA PHE A 64 65.32 8.36 13.48
C PHE A 64 66.81 8.63 13.19
N VAL A 65 67.20 9.88 12.94
CA VAL A 65 68.59 10.29 12.72
C VAL A 65 69.44 10.05 13.97
N LEU A 66 68.92 10.39 15.16
CA LEU A 66 69.61 10.17 16.44
C LEU A 66 69.75 8.69 16.78
N ILE A 67 68.72 7.87 16.55
CA ILE A 67 68.75 6.42 16.74
C ILE A 67 69.76 5.74 15.75
N TYR A 68 69.75 6.16 14.49
CA TYR A 68 70.72 5.67 13.51
C TYR A 68 72.17 5.97 13.93
N SER A 69 72.44 7.19 14.40
CA SER A 69 73.75 7.60 14.92
C SER A 69 74.16 6.79 16.16
N GLY A 70 73.25 6.54 17.09
CA GLY A 70 73.49 5.76 18.30
C GLY A 70 73.73 4.27 18.06
N VAL A 71 73.02 3.68 17.06
CA VAL A 71 73.08 2.25 16.75
C VAL A 71 74.30 1.89 15.89
N THR A 72 74.75 2.80 15.02
CA THR A 72 75.87 2.52 14.10
C THR A 72 77.25 2.85 14.70
N GLY A 73 77.29 3.53 15.85
CA GLY A 73 78.56 3.95 16.50
C GLY A 73 79.35 4.95 15.67
N LYS A 74 78.86 5.39 14.52
CA LYS A 74 79.54 6.37 13.68
C LYS A 74 79.25 7.78 14.25
N ARG A 75 80.33 8.46 14.71
CA ARG A 75 80.22 9.87 15.08
C ARG A 75 79.74 10.68 13.88
N ILE A 76 78.54 11.27 13.97
CA ILE A 76 78.07 12.21 12.97
C ILE A 76 79.03 13.39 12.98
N ARG A 77 79.75 13.63 11.87
CA ARG A 77 80.56 14.83 11.73
C ARG A 77 79.62 16.02 11.82
N LYS A 78 80.04 17.12 12.47
CA LYS A 78 79.28 18.36 12.73
C LYS A 78 78.51 18.85 11.48
N ILE A 79 79.05 18.68 10.28
CA ILE A 79 78.44 19.07 9.00
C ILE A 79 77.11 18.36 8.70
N PRO A 80 76.98 17.03 8.81
CA PRO A 80 75.71 16.36 8.62
C PRO A 80 74.63 16.72 9.67
N ALA A 81 75.03 16.92 10.94
CA ALA A 81 74.12 17.36 12.00
C ALA A 81 73.59 18.77 11.76
N THR A 82 74.49 19.68 11.36
CA THR A 82 74.10 21.04 10.99
C THR A 82 73.18 21.07 9.76
N PHE A 83 73.48 20.19 8.79
CA PHE A 83 72.64 20.06 7.60
C PHE A 83 71.25 19.45 7.91
N ALA A 84 71.21 18.50 8.83
CA ALA A 84 69.92 17.95 9.30
C ALA A 84 69.07 18.98 10.06
N VAL A 85 69.73 19.81 10.89
CA VAL A 85 69.05 20.91 11.59
C VAL A 85 68.61 22.01 10.65
N LEU A 86 69.44 22.39 9.67
CA LEU A 86 69.08 23.39 8.67
C LEU A 86 67.99 22.85 7.71
N PHE A 87 68.05 21.56 7.36
CA PHE A 87 67.03 20.91 6.55
C PHE A 87 65.69 20.79 7.32
N SER A 88 65.71 20.43 8.57
CA SER A 88 64.52 20.41 9.43
C SER A 88 63.95 21.83 9.64
N ALA A 89 64.82 22.81 9.86
CA ALA A 89 64.44 24.23 9.97
C ALA A 89 63.89 24.74 8.59
N GLY A 90 64.48 24.31 7.47
CA GLY A 90 63.98 24.62 6.14
C GLY A 90 62.61 23.97 5.88
N ILE A 91 62.42 22.72 6.28
CA ILE A 91 61.13 22.07 6.18
C ILE A 91 60.09 22.76 7.08
N ILE A 92 60.48 23.10 8.34
CA ILE A 92 59.59 23.85 9.24
C ILE A 92 59.30 25.26 8.66
N TYR A 93 60.28 25.91 8.07
CA TYR A 93 60.09 27.20 7.43
C TYR A 93 59.25 27.09 6.18
N ILE A 94 59.45 26.07 5.33
CA ILE A 94 58.59 25.76 4.17
C ILE A 94 57.19 25.37 4.61
N CYS A 95 57.04 24.69 5.72
CA CYS A 95 55.72 24.34 6.29
C CYS A 95 55.05 25.53 6.96
N ILE A 96 55.80 26.43 7.62
CA ILE A 96 55.29 27.70 8.10
C ILE A 96 54.96 28.64 6.93
N LEU A 97 55.80 28.70 5.91
CA LEU A 97 55.47 29.35 4.64
C LEU A 97 54.29 28.65 3.95
N ALA A 98 54.24 27.34 3.87
CA ALA A 98 53.11 26.62 3.32
C ALA A 98 51.84 26.77 4.18
N SER A 99 51.93 26.92 5.49
CA SER A 99 50.77 27.24 6.36
C SER A 99 50.41 28.72 6.41
N SER A 100 51.37 29.62 6.22
CA SER A 100 51.13 31.07 6.03
C SER A 100 50.90 31.42 4.53
N VAL A 101 51.42 30.63 3.66
CA VAL A 101 51.26 30.61 2.20
C VAL A 101 50.31 29.47 1.76
N GLY A 102 49.82 28.68 2.65
CA GLY A 102 48.77 27.66 2.38
C GLY A 102 47.49 28.27 1.81
N THR A 103 47.32 29.56 2.02
CA THR A 103 46.49 30.44 1.22
C THR A 103 47.18 30.92 -0.11
N LEU A 104 48.49 30.83 -0.24
CA LEU A 104 49.23 31.45 -1.39
C LEU A 104 49.92 30.42 -2.33
N VAL A 105 50.22 29.20 -1.91
CA VAL A 105 50.84 28.17 -2.79
C VAL A 105 49.80 27.21 -3.35
N PHE A 106 48.60 27.19 -2.81
CA PHE A 106 47.40 26.60 -3.42
C PHE A 106 46.41 27.67 -3.85
N LEU A 107 46.90 28.88 -4.08
CA LEU A 107 46.28 29.90 -4.87
C LEU A 107 47.03 30.07 -6.20
N PRO A 108 46.82 29.25 -7.16
CA PRO A 108 46.70 29.78 -8.50
C PRO A 108 45.23 30.15 -8.71
N SER A 109 44.67 30.90 -7.80
CA SER A 109 43.47 31.68 -8.06
C SER A 109 43.81 32.90 -8.94
N ASP A 110 44.93 32.84 -9.59
CA ASP A 110 45.27 33.80 -10.64
C ASP A 110 44.43 33.63 -11.90
N THR A 111 43.64 32.53 -11.99
CA THR A 111 42.71 32.33 -13.10
C THR A 111 41.26 32.18 -12.61
N PRO A 112 40.34 32.90 -13.25
CA PRO A 112 38.92 32.80 -12.90
C PRO A 112 38.36 31.38 -13.13
N LYS A 113 38.89 30.62 -14.09
CA LYS A 113 38.52 29.21 -14.34
C LYS A 113 38.81 28.34 -13.14
N HIS A 114 40.00 28.49 -12.50
CA HIS A 114 40.34 27.71 -11.32
C HIS A 114 39.47 28.07 -10.11
N ALA A 115 39.12 29.35 -9.93
CA ALA A 115 38.21 29.80 -8.89
C ALA A 115 36.79 29.18 -9.08
N ALA A 116 36.31 29.10 -10.33
CA ALA A 116 35.05 28.40 -10.66
C ALA A 116 35.11 26.91 -10.35
N GLU A 117 36.24 26.24 -10.70
CA GLU A 117 36.46 24.83 -10.37
C GLU A 117 36.43 24.56 -8.84
N LEU A 118 37.13 25.38 -8.06
CA LEU A 118 37.15 25.28 -6.61
C LEU A 118 35.76 25.47 -5.99
N PHE A 119 35.01 26.47 -6.52
CA PHE A 119 33.64 26.71 -6.08
C PHE A 119 32.74 25.52 -6.41
N MET A 120 32.79 25.00 -7.62
CA MET A 120 31.95 23.86 -8.00
C MET A 120 32.32 22.57 -7.27
N ASN A 121 33.63 22.34 -7.01
CA ASN A 121 34.07 21.23 -6.18
C ASN A 121 33.52 21.33 -4.74
N ALA A 122 33.49 22.55 -4.19
CA ALA A 122 32.88 22.79 -2.89
C ALA A 122 31.37 22.56 -2.91
N CYS A 123 30.67 22.96 -3.99
CA CYS A 123 29.25 22.70 -4.18
C CYS A 123 28.96 21.20 -4.25
N VAL A 124 29.68 20.44 -5.08
CA VAL A 124 29.49 18.99 -5.23
C VAL A 124 29.80 18.24 -3.92
N SER A 125 30.79 18.69 -3.16
CA SER A 125 31.10 18.11 -1.84
C SER A 125 30.19 18.61 -0.72
N SER A 126 29.25 19.50 -1.02
CA SER A 126 28.37 20.17 -0.04
C SER A 126 29.18 20.78 1.12
N ASP A 127 30.34 21.37 0.81
CA ASP A 127 31.28 21.92 1.80
C ASP A 127 30.83 23.32 2.22
N GLU A 128 30.67 23.53 3.52
CA GLU A 128 30.32 24.84 4.08
C GLU A 128 31.31 25.95 3.67
N ARG A 129 32.57 25.61 3.31
CA ARG A 129 33.56 26.56 2.77
C ARG A 129 33.14 27.13 1.43
N THR A 130 32.10 26.58 0.78
CA THR A 130 31.52 27.13 -0.46
C THR A 130 31.25 28.62 -0.32
N THR A 131 30.81 29.06 0.85
CA THR A 131 30.56 30.48 1.16
C THR A 131 31.82 31.37 1.01
N SER A 132 33.02 30.81 1.20
CA SER A 132 34.28 31.55 1.05
C SER A 132 34.60 31.92 -0.39
N TYR A 133 33.98 31.27 -1.36
CA TYR A 133 34.10 31.54 -2.82
C TYR A 133 32.97 32.40 -3.35
N MET A 134 32.00 32.77 -2.50
CA MET A 134 30.89 33.65 -2.89
C MET A 134 31.25 35.10 -2.70
N TYR A 135 30.68 35.95 -3.54
CA TYR A 135 30.88 37.41 -3.45
C TYR A 135 30.09 38.02 -2.30
N LEU A 136 28.85 37.60 -2.05
CA LEU A 136 28.00 38.01 -0.93
C LEU A 136 27.49 36.76 -0.25
N SER A 137 27.74 36.59 1.02
CA SER A 137 27.64 35.32 1.73
C SER A 137 26.40 35.10 2.59
N ASP A 138 25.39 35.94 2.50
CA ASP A 138 24.18 35.78 3.31
C ASP A 138 23.16 34.76 2.74
N ASP A 139 23.47 34.20 1.57
CA ASP A 139 22.60 33.24 0.89
C ASP A 139 22.96 31.80 1.25
N VAL A 140 21.98 31.04 1.72
CA VAL A 140 22.11 29.59 1.87
C VAL A 140 22.04 28.93 0.50
N LEU A 141 23.12 28.30 0.05
CA LEU A 141 23.17 27.58 -1.23
C LEU A 141 22.57 26.17 -1.12
N PHE A 142 22.74 25.55 0.02
CA PHE A 142 22.27 24.19 0.26
C PHE A 142 21.13 24.21 1.27
N PRO A 143 20.00 23.58 0.92
CA PRO A 143 18.95 23.37 1.90
C PRO A 143 19.50 22.51 3.04
N ALA A 144 19.27 22.92 4.32
CA ALA A 144 19.57 22.11 5.48
C ALA A 144 18.27 21.51 6.02
N ALA A 145 18.13 20.21 6.15
CA ALA A 145 17.00 19.61 6.83
C ALA A 145 17.15 19.77 8.35
N ASP A 146 16.04 19.86 9.05
CA ASP A 146 16.05 19.70 10.51
C ASP A 146 16.49 18.26 10.81
N GLU A 147 17.41 18.08 11.78
CA GLU A 147 17.90 16.75 12.18
C GLU A 147 16.76 15.83 12.68
N ASN A 148 15.63 16.42 13.09
CA ASN A 148 14.42 15.68 13.49
C ASN A 148 13.47 15.40 12.33
N ASP A 149 13.68 15.97 11.15
CA ASP A 149 12.90 15.69 9.95
C ASP A 149 13.53 14.52 9.17
N GLU A 150 13.16 13.30 9.53
CA GLU A 150 13.69 12.08 8.90
C GLU A 150 13.47 12.05 7.38
N VAL A 151 12.33 12.52 6.91
CA VAL A 151 12.02 12.57 5.48
C VAL A 151 12.80 13.67 4.78
N GLY A 152 12.88 14.84 5.37
CA GLY A 152 13.74 15.94 4.89
C GLY A 152 15.19 15.50 4.74
N MET A 153 15.70 14.69 5.67
CA MET A 153 17.05 14.11 5.60
C MET A 153 17.21 13.13 4.43
N ILE A 154 16.18 12.35 4.08
CA ILE A 154 16.21 11.46 2.89
C ILE A 154 16.36 12.29 1.62
N TYR A 155 15.54 13.33 1.46
CA TYR A 155 15.62 14.24 0.30
C TYR A 155 16.97 14.96 0.23
N GLN A 156 17.45 15.48 1.37
CA GLN A 156 18.72 16.18 1.44
C GLN A 156 19.90 15.28 1.06
N ASN A 157 19.93 14.05 1.55
CA ASN A 157 20.99 13.10 1.24
C ASN A 157 20.96 12.73 -0.26
N ALA A 158 19.77 12.40 -0.80
CA ALA A 158 19.62 12.09 -2.21
C ALA A 158 20.04 13.28 -3.12
N LEU A 159 19.72 14.50 -2.70
CA LEU A 159 20.13 15.71 -3.42
C LEU A 159 21.67 15.91 -3.36
N LYS A 160 22.28 15.80 -2.19
CA LYS A 160 23.73 15.91 -2.01
C LYS A 160 24.50 14.89 -2.85
N ASP A 161 24.05 13.65 -2.86
CA ASP A 161 24.67 12.56 -3.60
C ASP A 161 24.49 12.70 -5.13
N SER A 162 23.57 13.55 -5.58
CA SER A 162 23.28 13.75 -7.00
C SER A 162 24.22 14.71 -7.71
N TYR A 163 24.92 15.58 -6.96
CA TYR A 163 25.67 16.66 -7.57
C TYR A 163 26.87 16.16 -8.36
N SER A 164 26.94 16.55 -9.62
CA SER A 164 28.11 16.43 -10.46
C SER A 164 28.15 17.57 -11.46
N TYR A 165 29.33 17.98 -11.91
CA TYR A 165 29.45 19.06 -12.89
C TYR A 165 30.52 18.78 -13.92
N GLU A 166 30.40 19.49 -15.04
CA GLU A 166 31.38 19.57 -16.14
C GLU A 166 31.62 21.03 -16.50
N MET A 167 32.90 21.42 -16.65
CA MET A 167 33.26 22.73 -17.18
C MET A 167 33.07 22.73 -18.69
N VAL A 168 32.32 23.68 -19.22
CA VAL A 168 31.99 23.76 -20.63
C VAL A 168 32.74 24.97 -21.26
N GLY A 169 33.52 24.71 -22.31
CA GLY A 169 34.23 25.76 -23.03
C GLY A 169 35.38 26.44 -22.25
N GLU A 170 35.80 27.56 -22.76
CA GLU A 170 36.84 28.40 -22.13
C GLU A 170 36.20 29.48 -21.26
N CYS A 171 36.94 29.91 -20.24
CA CYS A 171 36.52 31.01 -19.38
C CYS A 171 36.73 32.34 -20.11
N GLU A 172 35.69 33.14 -20.22
CA GLU A 172 35.74 34.46 -20.88
C GLU A 172 36.03 35.54 -19.85
N LEU A 173 37.09 36.35 -20.09
CA LEU A 173 37.54 37.41 -19.21
C LEU A 173 37.17 38.78 -19.79
N SER A 174 36.54 39.62 -18.97
CA SER A 174 36.20 41.02 -19.31
C SER A 174 36.53 41.96 -18.14
N GLY A 175 37.76 42.49 -18.13
CA GLY A 175 38.25 43.37 -17.07
C GLY A 175 38.35 42.68 -15.73
N THR A 176 37.54 43.11 -14.75
CA THR A 176 37.43 42.51 -13.40
C THR A 176 36.30 41.49 -13.28
N THR A 177 35.68 41.13 -14.39
CA THR A 177 34.64 40.12 -14.43
C THR A 177 35.04 38.98 -15.34
N ALA A 178 34.58 37.77 -15.05
CA ALA A 178 34.74 36.60 -15.90
C ALA A 178 33.47 35.77 -15.92
N THR A 179 33.28 35.00 -16.99
CA THR A 179 32.18 34.05 -17.09
C THR A 179 32.72 32.67 -17.47
N GLN A 180 32.20 31.64 -16.79
CA GLN A 180 32.50 30.24 -17.06
C GLN A 180 31.21 29.48 -17.25
N GLN A 181 31.06 28.80 -18.36
CA GLN A 181 29.95 27.91 -18.56
C GLN A 181 30.21 26.56 -17.88
N ILE A 182 29.20 26.03 -17.24
CA ILE A 182 29.20 24.72 -16.61
C ILE A 182 27.94 23.96 -16.99
N ARG A 183 28.02 22.64 -16.96
CA ARG A 183 26.86 21.75 -16.92
C ARG A 183 26.78 21.12 -15.54
N LEU A 184 25.73 21.43 -14.78
CA LEU A 184 25.48 20.91 -13.47
C LEU A 184 24.39 19.82 -13.57
N ASN A 185 24.67 18.63 -13.04
CA ASN A 185 23.66 17.61 -12.81
C ASN A 185 23.26 17.64 -11.35
N SER A 186 21.98 17.62 -11.09
CA SER A 186 21.42 17.55 -9.74
C SER A 186 20.06 16.86 -9.77
N LEU A 187 19.64 16.32 -8.63
CA LEU A 187 18.31 15.76 -8.45
C LEU A 187 17.25 16.86 -8.61
N ASP A 188 16.27 16.63 -9.46
CA ASP A 188 15.06 17.46 -9.57
C ASP A 188 14.00 16.87 -8.65
N LEU A 189 13.76 17.52 -7.52
CA LEU A 189 12.85 17.03 -6.47
C LEU A 189 11.38 16.97 -6.89
N ASN A 190 11.00 17.60 -8.01
CA ASN A 190 9.64 17.49 -8.54
C ASN A 190 9.41 16.17 -9.30
N ARG A 191 10.44 15.58 -9.87
CA ARG A 191 10.32 14.37 -10.72
C ARG A 191 9.98 13.10 -9.98
N PRO A 192 10.46 12.83 -8.74
CA PRO A 192 10.08 11.62 -8.00
C PRO A 192 8.66 11.66 -7.41
N VAL A 193 8.00 12.83 -7.39
CA VAL A 193 6.68 13.00 -6.73
C VAL A 193 5.64 11.99 -7.22
N PRO A 194 5.41 11.77 -8.52
CA PRO A 194 4.45 10.77 -8.98
C PRO A 194 4.81 9.35 -8.54
N ASP A 195 6.10 8.98 -8.63
CA ASP A 195 6.54 7.64 -8.24
C ASP A 195 6.45 7.42 -6.72
N ILE A 196 6.63 8.48 -5.92
CA ILE A 196 6.41 8.44 -4.46
C ILE A 196 4.94 8.26 -4.16
N PHE A 197 4.05 8.97 -4.86
CA PHE A 197 2.60 8.83 -4.72
C PHE A 197 2.14 7.41 -5.05
N ASP A 198 2.57 6.86 -6.19
CA ASP A 198 2.21 5.51 -6.61
C ASP A 198 2.71 4.47 -5.59
N THR A 199 3.96 4.59 -5.13
CA THR A 199 4.54 3.68 -4.13
C THR A 199 3.82 3.79 -2.78
N LEU A 200 3.47 5.00 -2.34
CA LEU A 200 2.70 5.26 -1.14
C LEU A 200 1.33 4.58 -1.22
N HIS A 201 0.65 4.75 -2.36
CA HIS A 201 -0.67 4.16 -2.58
C HIS A 201 -0.61 2.62 -2.57
N GLU A 202 0.41 2.02 -3.20
CA GLU A 202 0.64 0.57 -3.15
C GLU A 202 0.87 0.09 -1.71
N TYR A 203 1.70 0.79 -0.94
CA TYR A 203 2.00 0.42 0.45
C TYR A 203 0.77 0.56 1.35
N LEU A 204 -0.02 1.63 1.17
CA LEU A 204 -1.29 1.80 1.89
C LEU A 204 -2.28 0.70 1.54
N ALA A 205 -2.41 0.31 0.28
CA ALA A 205 -3.31 -0.77 -0.14
C ALA A 205 -2.93 -2.10 0.55
N VAL A 206 -1.65 -2.45 0.55
CA VAL A 206 -1.13 -3.65 1.23
C VAL A 206 -1.35 -3.57 2.76
N LEU A 207 -1.14 -2.40 3.34
CA LEU A 207 -1.32 -2.19 4.78
C LEU A 207 -2.79 -2.31 5.18
N VAL A 208 -3.70 -1.71 4.41
CA VAL A 208 -5.17 -1.80 4.62
C VAL A 208 -5.63 -3.26 4.53
N GLU A 209 -5.13 -4.01 3.54
CA GLU A 209 -5.48 -5.43 3.39
C GLU A 209 -5.07 -6.27 4.61
N ASN A 210 -3.87 -6.05 5.16
CA ASN A 210 -3.25 -6.92 6.15
C ASN A 210 -3.38 -6.46 7.61
N SER A 211 -3.98 -5.30 7.86
CA SER A 211 -4.11 -4.73 9.22
C SER A 211 -5.57 -4.55 9.61
N LYS A 212 -5.85 -4.37 10.91
CA LYS A 212 -7.19 -4.00 11.37
C LYS A 212 -7.56 -2.60 10.88
N LYS A 213 -8.86 -2.38 10.61
CA LYS A 213 -9.37 -1.06 10.19
C LYS A 213 -8.98 0.02 11.21
N SER A 214 -9.13 -0.26 12.52
CA SER A 214 -8.79 0.65 13.62
C SER A 214 -7.31 1.03 13.71
N ASP A 215 -6.40 0.22 13.18
CA ASP A 215 -4.96 0.51 13.18
C ASP A 215 -4.59 1.51 12.08
N ILE A 216 -5.41 1.62 11.04
CA ILE A 216 -5.17 2.44 9.84
C ILE A 216 -5.97 3.73 9.88
N TYR A 217 -7.23 3.67 10.32
CA TYR A 217 -8.18 4.78 10.28
C TYR A 217 -8.62 5.21 11.67
N ASP A 218 -8.98 6.47 11.79
CA ASP A 218 -9.71 6.99 12.94
C ASP A 218 -11.23 6.75 12.82
N SER A 219 -12.00 7.25 13.78
CA SER A 219 -13.48 7.11 13.79
C SER A 219 -14.19 7.86 12.67
N GLU A 220 -13.52 8.80 12.00
CA GLU A 220 -14.05 9.57 10.87
C GLU A 220 -13.58 9.03 9.52
N GLU A 221 -12.94 7.83 9.55
CA GLU A 221 -12.35 7.17 8.39
C GLU A 221 -11.20 7.94 7.71
N ASN A 222 -10.55 8.85 8.43
CA ASN A 222 -9.30 9.43 7.96
C ASN A 222 -8.13 8.52 8.32
N TYR A 223 -7.12 8.49 7.45
CA TYR A 223 -5.87 7.82 7.80
C TYR A 223 -5.26 8.40 9.06
N ARG A 224 -4.81 7.55 9.97
CA ARG A 224 -4.07 8.00 11.16
C ARG A 224 -2.78 8.68 10.76
N PRO A 225 -2.45 9.85 11.34
CA PRO A 225 -1.25 10.61 10.98
C PRO A 225 0.05 9.79 11.06
N GLU A 226 0.19 8.96 12.09
CA GLU A 226 1.35 8.09 12.29
C GLU A 226 1.50 7.04 11.19
N VAL A 227 0.40 6.56 10.62
CA VAL A 227 0.38 5.62 9.48
C VAL A 227 0.88 6.33 8.23
N LEU A 228 0.34 7.51 7.95
CA LEU A 228 0.74 8.31 6.79
C LEU A 228 2.21 8.73 6.85
N GLU A 229 2.68 9.18 8.02
CA GLU A 229 4.09 9.53 8.24
C GLU A 229 5.02 8.37 7.91
N LYS A 230 4.71 7.20 8.46
CA LYS A 230 5.52 6.00 8.26
C LYS A 230 5.52 5.56 6.79
N VAL A 231 4.34 5.44 6.19
CA VAL A 231 4.22 4.92 4.81
C VAL A 231 4.81 5.91 3.81
N TYR A 232 4.64 7.22 4.04
CA TYR A 232 5.27 8.24 3.22
C TYR A 232 6.80 8.17 3.28
N LYS A 233 7.37 8.02 4.49
CA LYS A 233 8.80 7.82 4.67
C LYS A 233 9.31 6.61 3.91
N ASP A 234 8.66 5.45 4.10
CA ASP A 234 9.03 4.19 3.44
C ASP A 234 8.97 4.33 1.90
N ALA A 235 7.96 5.02 1.37
CA ALA A 235 7.82 5.30 -0.06
C ALA A 235 8.93 6.22 -0.58
N ALA A 236 9.22 7.32 0.13
CA ALA A 236 10.30 8.24 -0.23
C ALA A 236 11.67 7.54 -0.21
N GLU A 237 11.98 6.76 0.82
CA GLU A 237 13.20 5.94 0.90
C GLU A 237 13.31 4.99 -0.29
N LYS A 238 12.24 4.27 -0.61
CA LYS A 238 12.19 3.32 -1.72
C LYS A 238 12.47 3.97 -3.06
N VAL A 239 11.81 5.09 -3.33
CA VAL A 239 11.91 5.81 -4.61
C VAL A 239 13.28 6.48 -4.75
N LEU A 240 13.78 7.11 -3.69
CA LEU A 240 15.05 7.84 -3.68
C LEU A 240 16.28 6.95 -3.43
N ALA A 241 16.12 5.64 -3.20
CA ALA A 241 17.24 4.71 -3.14
C ALA A 241 18.04 4.63 -4.45
N ASN A 242 17.41 4.95 -5.59
CA ASN A 242 18.04 4.99 -6.92
C ASN A 242 17.63 6.28 -7.66
N PRO A 243 18.12 7.45 -7.25
CA PRO A 243 17.60 8.73 -7.71
C PRO A 243 18.06 9.15 -9.10
N SER A 244 18.96 8.40 -9.76
CA SER A 244 19.61 8.78 -11.02
C SER A 244 18.64 9.06 -12.18
N LYS A 245 17.47 8.40 -12.21
CA LYS A 245 16.43 8.67 -13.23
C LYS A 245 15.75 10.03 -13.08
N TYR A 246 15.92 10.66 -11.93
CA TYR A 246 15.33 11.96 -11.63
C TYR A 246 16.33 13.12 -11.74
N TYR A 247 17.58 12.83 -12.15
CA TYR A 247 18.58 13.87 -12.34
C TYR A 247 18.21 14.77 -13.51
N SER A 248 18.47 16.06 -13.32
CA SER A 248 18.36 17.10 -14.33
C SER A 248 19.72 17.65 -14.64
N SER A 249 20.01 17.80 -15.93
CA SER A 249 21.26 18.41 -16.41
C SER A 249 20.96 19.83 -16.87
N THR A 250 21.59 20.80 -16.23
CA THR A 250 21.35 22.23 -16.51
C THR A 250 22.64 22.93 -16.90
N GLU A 251 22.62 23.64 -18.05
CA GLU A 251 23.71 24.51 -18.45
C GLU A 251 23.56 25.88 -17.78
N LEU A 252 24.60 26.27 -17.05
CA LEU A 252 24.67 27.49 -16.26
C LEU A 252 25.91 28.29 -16.63
N THR A 253 25.83 29.61 -16.48
CA THR A 253 26.96 30.52 -16.62
C THR A 253 27.33 31.08 -15.27
N LEU A 254 28.47 30.64 -14.73
CA LEU A 254 29.00 31.21 -13.49
C LEU A 254 29.60 32.57 -13.81
N THR A 255 29.17 33.60 -13.09
CA THR A 255 29.78 34.93 -13.12
C THR A 255 30.79 35.05 -11.99
N LEU A 256 31.98 35.51 -12.27
CA LEU A 256 33.03 35.75 -11.28
C LEU A 256 33.43 37.23 -11.30
N ASN A 257 33.67 37.77 -10.12
CA ASN A 257 34.19 39.12 -9.94
C ASN A 257 35.56 39.06 -9.23
N TYR A 258 36.50 39.89 -9.70
CA TYR A 258 37.79 40.03 -9.05
C TYR A 258 37.73 41.11 -7.95
N ILE A 259 37.82 40.69 -6.67
CA ILE A 259 37.64 41.54 -5.51
C ILE A 259 38.70 41.18 -4.48
N ASP A 260 39.34 42.22 -3.94
CA ASP A 260 40.37 42.11 -2.90
C ASP A 260 41.53 41.14 -3.22
N GLY A 261 41.87 41.06 -4.53
CA GLY A 261 42.95 40.21 -5.02
C GLY A 261 42.55 38.75 -5.32
N GLU A 262 41.27 38.41 -5.25
CA GLU A 262 40.73 37.05 -5.49
C GLU A 262 39.55 37.07 -6.44
N TRP A 263 39.39 35.99 -7.23
CA TRP A 263 38.19 35.75 -8.00
C TRP A 263 37.12 35.14 -7.12
N LYS A 264 35.93 35.75 -7.10
CA LYS A 264 34.77 35.28 -6.32
C LYS A 264 33.61 34.96 -7.28
N VAL A 265 32.97 33.82 -7.10
CA VAL A 265 31.76 33.47 -7.84
C VAL A 265 30.57 34.24 -7.26
N VAL A 266 29.72 34.76 -8.13
CA VAL A 266 28.45 35.41 -7.80
C VAL A 266 27.33 34.43 -8.15
N PRO A 267 26.74 33.70 -7.19
CA PRO A 267 25.69 32.74 -7.44
C PRO A 267 24.41 33.45 -7.93
N ASP A 268 23.97 33.09 -9.12
CA ASP A 268 22.68 33.56 -9.63
C ASP A 268 21.51 32.68 -9.14
N ASN A 269 20.29 33.10 -9.43
CA ASN A 269 19.09 32.37 -9.04
C ASN A 269 18.96 31.01 -9.72
N ARG A 270 19.52 30.81 -10.92
CA ARG A 270 19.48 29.55 -11.65
C ARG A 270 20.38 28.51 -10.98
N LEU A 271 21.58 28.91 -10.57
CA LEU A 271 22.50 28.06 -9.83
C LEU A 271 21.90 27.69 -8.47
N LYS A 272 21.36 28.69 -7.73
CA LYS A 272 20.70 28.46 -6.45
C LYS A 272 19.53 27.47 -6.57
N LEU A 273 18.69 27.64 -7.60
CA LEU A 273 17.57 26.75 -7.86
C LEU A 273 18.03 25.33 -8.19
N ALA A 274 19.07 25.19 -9.02
CA ALA A 274 19.60 23.86 -9.37
C ALA A 274 20.23 23.16 -8.15
N LEU A 275 20.95 23.90 -7.30
CA LEU A 275 21.50 23.36 -6.04
C LEU A 275 20.42 23.08 -4.99
N ALA A 276 19.27 23.73 -5.08
CA ALA A 276 18.10 23.46 -4.22
C ALA A 276 17.18 22.33 -4.75
N GLY A 277 17.60 21.61 -5.79
CA GLY A 277 16.77 20.53 -6.38
C GLY A 277 15.58 21.04 -7.17
N PHE A 278 15.69 22.21 -7.80
CA PHE A 278 14.66 22.87 -8.63
C PHE A 278 13.38 23.28 -7.87
N VAL A 279 13.46 23.38 -6.55
CA VAL A 279 12.35 23.85 -5.70
C VAL A 279 12.74 25.17 -5.02
N PRO A 280 11.86 26.19 -5.05
CA PRO A 280 12.22 27.56 -4.64
C PRO A 280 12.60 27.74 -3.17
N SER A 281 12.29 26.80 -2.31
CA SER A 281 12.33 27.00 -0.87
C SER A 281 13.08 25.93 -0.07
N GLY A 282 14.02 25.22 -0.71
CA GLY A 282 14.90 24.27 0.00
C GLY A 282 14.10 23.21 0.78
N ILE A 283 14.26 23.14 2.10
CA ILE A 283 13.66 22.11 2.97
C ILE A 283 12.17 22.25 3.13
N SER A 284 11.63 23.46 3.08
CA SER A 284 10.17 23.61 3.01
C SER A 284 9.58 22.92 1.77
N ALA A 285 10.43 22.57 0.79
CA ALA A 285 10.04 21.75 -0.34
C ALA A 285 9.66 20.33 0.04
N SER A 286 10.35 19.67 0.97
CA SER A 286 9.97 18.33 1.43
C SER A 286 8.58 18.36 2.08
N ASN A 287 8.29 19.37 2.88
CA ASN A 287 6.97 19.57 3.47
C ASN A 287 5.90 19.92 2.43
N ASN A 288 6.24 20.70 1.42
CA ASN A 288 5.32 21.01 0.32
C ASN A 288 5.04 19.78 -0.53
N ILE A 289 6.05 19.00 -0.88
CA ILE A 289 5.91 17.73 -1.60
C ILE A 289 5.07 16.75 -0.78
N LYS A 290 5.32 16.61 0.53
CA LYS A 290 4.52 15.80 1.43
C LYS A 290 3.06 16.24 1.42
N SER A 291 2.80 17.53 1.55
CA SER A 291 1.43 18.07 1.55
C SER A 291 0.72 17.84 0.22
N GLU A 292 1.42 17.94 -0.90
CA GLU A 292 0.91 17.65 -2.24
C GLU A 292 0.55 16.17 -2.37
N VAL A 293 1.49 15.27 -2.05
CA VAL A 293 1.29 13.81 -2.12
C VAL A 293 0.17 13.35 -1.21
N LEU A 294 0.14 13.81 0.05
CA LEU A 294 -0.89 13.38 1.01
C LEU A 294 -2.25 14.00 0.73
N GLY A 295 -2.29 15.21 0.12
CA GLY A 295 -3.55 15.89 -0.24
C GLY A 295 -4.30 15.22 -1.39
N GLU A 296 -3.64 14.41 -2.22
CA GLU A 296 -4.25 13.65 -3.31
C GLU A 296 -4.71 12.25 -2.89
N LEU A 297 -4.39 11.83 -1.65
CA LEU A 297 -4.77 10.50 -1.19
C LEU A 297 -6.28 10.37 -1.02
N THR A 298 -6.81 9.30 -1.59
CA THR A 298 -8.20 8.90 -1.41
C THR A 298 -8.28 7.76 -0.38
N TYR A 299 -9.44 7.65 0.27
CA TYR A 299 -9.72 6.53 1.16
C TYR A 299 -9.68 5.21 0.39
N ILE A 300 -8.91 4.25 0.88
CA ILE A 300 -8.88 2.87 0.38
C ILE A 300 -9.77 2.02 1.29
N PRO A 301 -10.95 1.58 0.84
CA PRO A 301 -11.82 0.76 1.68
C PRO A 301 -11.13 -0.58 1.98
N LYS A 302 -11.17 -0.99 3.25
CA LYS A 302 -10.78 -2.35 3.60
C LYS A 302 -11.80 -3.32 3.02
N VAL A 303 -11.35 -4.26 2.20
CA VAL A 303 -12.18 -5.33 1.66
C VAL A 303 -12.07 -6.55 2.56
N TYR A 304 -13.20 -6.98 3.10
CA TYR A 304 -13.30 -8.21 3.88
C TYR A 304 -13.90 -9.31 3.02
N THR A 305 -13.24 -10.45 2.98
CA THR A 305 -13.71 -11.62 2.22
C THR A 305 -13.84 -12.83 3.12
N ILE A 306 -14.77 -13.73 2.78
CA ILE A 306 -14.90 -15.01 3.45
C ILE A 306 -14.14 -16.07 2.64
N ALA A 307 -13.26 -16.80 3.30
CA ALA A 307 -12.52 -17.87 2.64
C ALA A 307 -13.47 -18.87 1.94
N GLU A 308 -13.14 -19.27 0.73
CA GLU A 308 -14.00 -20.09 -0.14
C GLU A 308 -14.46 -21.38 0.55
N ASN A 309 -13.57 -22.02 1.31
CA ASN A 309 -13.84 -23.27 2.04
C ASN A 309 -14.34 -23.07 3.48
N ALA A 310 -14.59 -21.85 3.93
CA ALA A 310 -15.14 -21.59 5.25
C ALA A 310 -16.55 -22.19 5.37
N VAL A 311 -16.83 -22.87 6.46
CA VAL A 311 -18.14 -23.47 6.73
C VAL A 311 -19.08 -22.45 7.40
N ALA A 312 -18.53 -21.52 8.16
CA ALA A 312 -19.26 -20.44 8.82
C ALA A 312 -18.55 -19.10 8.56
N GLY A 313 -19.31 -18.03 8.55
CA GLY A 313 -18.77 -16.67 8.63
C GLY A 313 -18.35 -16.30 10.05
N PRO A 314 -17.75 -15.13 10.24
CA PRO A 314 -17.58 -14.52 11.56
C PRO A 314 -18.91 -14.40 12.29
N LYS A 315 -18.88 -14.37 13.62
CA LYS A 315 -20.11 -14.12 14.38
C LYS A 315 -20.56 -12.68 14.20
N PRO A 316 -21.84 -12.47 13.87
CA PRO A 316 -22.36 -11.13 13.77
C PRO A 316 -22.36 -10.45 15.15
N ASN A 317 -22.02 -9.16 15.19
CA ASN A 317 -22.16 -8.36 16.40
C ASN A 317 -23.65 -8.21 16.74
N THR A 318 -24.04 -8.70 17.92
CA THR A 318 -25.44 -8.72 18.34
C THR A 318 -26.03 -7.31 18.57
N GLU A 319 -25.21 -6.31 18.81
CA GLU A 319 -25.62 -4.92 19.00
C GLU A 319 -25.98 -4.22 17.67
N LYS A 320 -25.56 -4.79 16.54
CA LYS A 320 -25.91 -4.29 15.20
C LYS A 320 -27.28 -4.75 14.70
N TYR A 321 -27.95 -5.64 15.43
CA TYR A 321 -29.35 -5.95 15.16
C TYR A 321 -30.24 -4.89 15.78
N GLY A 322 -31.22 -4.45 15.02
CA GLY A 322 -32.21 -3.49 15.48
C GLY A 322 -33.61 -3.75 14.95
N THR A 323 -34.57 -3.04 15.54
CA THR A 323 -35.95 -3.01 15.08
C THR A 323 -36.46 -1.56 15.09
N THR A 324 -37.28 -1.22 14.13
CA THR A 324 -38.00 0.07 14.11
C THR A 324 -39.45 -0.12 13.68
N GLU A 325 -40.30 0.82 14.04
CA GLU A 325 -41.67 0.91 13.53
C GLU A 325 -41.85 2.09 12.55
N ASP A 326 -40.81 2.91 12.39
CA ASP A 326 -40.80 4.02 11.43
C ASP A 326 -40.02 3.64 10.16
N PRO A 327 -40.68 3.51 8.99
CA PRO A 327 -39.98 3.23 7.75
C PRO A 327 -38.91 4.26 7.35
N ASN A 328 -38.98 5.50 7.85
CA ASN A 328 -37.98 6.51 7.57
C ASN A 328 -36.63 6.24 8.26
N ASP A 329 -36.64 5.52 9.38
CA ASP A 329 -35.40 5.09 10.03
C ASP A 329 -34.58 4.17 9.11
N ILE A 330 -35.26 3.36 8.28
CA ILE A 330 -34.58 2.51 7.28
C ILE A 330 -33.98 3.34 6.16
N LEU A 331 -34.65 4.42 5.72
CA LEU A 331 -34.06 5.33 4.74
C LEU A 331 -32.83 6.06 5.31
N ALA A 332 -32.89 6.43 6.61
CA ALA A 332 -31.73 6.97 7.29
C ALA A 332 -30.59 5.94 7.36
N LEU A 333 -30.91 4.70 7.73
CA LEU A 333 -29.95 3.60 7.79
C LEU A 333 -29.25 3.37 6.42
N PHE A 334 -29.99 3.44 5.31
CA PHE A 334 -29.39 3.33 3.97
C PHE A 334 -28.38 4.44 3.71
N ASN A 335 -28.64 5.65 4.19
CA ASN A 335 -27.71 6.77 4.04
C ASN A 335 -26.47 6.66 4.94
N GLU A 336 -26.51 5.87 6.02
CA GLU A 336 -25.35 5.58 6.89
C GLU A 336 -24.37 4.61 6.22
N TYR A 337 -24.83 3.79 5.26
CA TYR A 337 -24.01 2.79 4.56
C TYR A 337 -23.92 3.04 3.05
N PRO A 338 -23.47 4.23 2.61
CA PRO A 338 -23.47 4.61 1.19
C PRO A 338 -22.59 3.72 0.33
N ARG A 339 -21.57 3.06 0.90
CA ARG A 339 -20.71 2.15 0.16
C ARG A 339 -21.36 0.81 -0.19
N LEU A 340 -22.22 0.30 0.68
CA LEU A 340 -23.00 -0.92 0.42
C LEU A 340 -24.12 -0.64 -0.58
N ILE A 341 -24.80 0.47 -0.40
CA ILE A 341 -25.92 0.87 -1.25
C ILE A 341 -25.43 1.33 -2.62
N GLY A 342 -24.44 2.24 -2.67
CA GLY A 342 -23.95 2.83 -3.92
C GLY A 342 -25.07 3.52 -4.70
N ASP A 343 -25.18 3.18 -5.98
CA ASP A 343 -26.24 3.63 -6.90
C ASP A 343 -27.42 2.62 -7.01
N LYS A 344 -27.43 1.59 -6.14
CA LYS A 344 -28.50 0.57 -6.14
C LYS A 344 -29.79 1.17 -5.59
N GLU A 345 -30.89 0.95 -6.31
CA GLU A 345 -32.21 1.34 -5.88
C GLU A 345 -32.76 0.31 -4.87
N PRO A 346 -33.19 0.69 -3.66
CA PRO A 346 -33.74 -0.24 -2.67
C PRO A 346 -35.02 -0.92 -3.15
N PHE A 347 -35.24 -2.17 -2.70
CA PHE A 347 -36.53 -2.86 -2.83
C PHE A 347 -37.52 -2.41 -1.75
N PHE A 348 -37.00 -2.00 -0.60
CA PHE A 348 -37.80 -1.43 0.48
C PHE A 348 -38.39 -0.08 0.08
N SER A 349 -39.67 0.12 0.38
CA SER A 349 -40.33 1.41 0.22
C SER A 349 -41.05 1.81 1.50
N PRO A 350 -40.90 3.04 1.98
CA PRO A 350 -41.64 3.52 3.14
C PRO A 350 -43.17 3.63 2.89
N GLU A 351 -43.57 3.56 1.63
CA GLU A 351 -44.98 3.60 1.21
C GLU A 351 -45.64 2.21 1.10
N SER A 352 -44.88 1.13 1.43
CA SER A 352 -45.40 -0.22 1.40
C SER A 352 -46.61 -0.41 2.32
N GLU A 353 -47.58 -1.27 1.92
CA GLU A 353 -48.70 -1.66 2.77
C GLU A 353 -48.25 -2.61 3.88
N PHE A 354 -47.58 -2.09 4.93
CA PHE A 354 -47.05 -2.88 6.03
C PHE A 354 -48.17 -3.60 6.79
N VAL A 355 -48.06 -4.89 6.95
CA VAL A 355 -48.98 -5.72 7.73
C VAL A 355 -48.62 -5.71 9.21
N LYS A 356 -47.32 -5.62 9.47
CA LYS A 356 -46.75 -5.32 10.79
C LYS A 356 -45.82 -4.13 10.65
N LYS A 357 -45.87 -3.22 11.60
CA LYS A 357 -45.00 -2.03 11.59
C LYS A 357 -43.56 -2.37 11.94
N GLU A 358 -43.32 -3.46 12.68
CA GLU A 358 -41.99 -3.91 13.07
C GLU A 358 -41.16 -4.29 11.85
N ILE A 359 -40.11 -3.51 11.60
CA ILE A 359 -39.07 -3.75 10.60
C ILE A 359 -37.81 -4.14 11.36
N GLN A 360 -37.20 -5.26 10.99
CA GLN A 360 -35.99 -5.75 11.61
C GLN A 360 -34.80 -5.50 10.68
N TYR A 361 -33.64 -5.17 11.24
CA TYR A 361 -32.45 -4.94 10.44
C TYR A 361 -31.19 -5.43 11.14
N TYR A 362 -30.15 -5.61 10.36
CA TYR A 362 -28.77 -5.72 10.77
C TYR A 362 -27.92 -4.87 9.83
N ALA A 363 -26.95 -4.13 10.37
CA ALA A 363 -26.07 -3.34 9.55
C ALA A 363 -24.66 -3.25 10.13
N ASP A 364 -23.67 -3.60 9.29
CA ASP A 364 -22.25 -3.30 9.49
C ASP A 364 -21.62 -2.90 8.16
N ASP A 365 -20.32 -2.58 8.15
CA ASP A 365 -19.62 -2.10 6.95
C ASP A 365 -19.60 -3.10 5.78
N THR A 366 -19.94 -4.37 6.02
CA THR A 366 -19.88 -5.44 5.03
C THR A 366 -21.22 -6.01 4.61
N ILE A 367 -22.25 -5.84 5.44
CA ILE A 367 -23.59 -6.36 5.15
C ILE A 367 -24.66 -5.46 5.75
N LEU A 368 -25.71 -5.19 4.97
CA LEU A 368 -26.93 -4.58 5.45
C LEU A 368 -28.11 -5.47 5.09
N VAL A 369 -28.94 -5.76 6.07
CA VAL A 369 -30.16 -6.58 5.93
C VAL A 369 -31.32 -5.81 6.51
N VAL A 370 -32.42 -5.71 5.74
CA VAL A 370 -33.70 -5.14 6.19
C VAL A 370 -34.81 -6.15 5.93
N THR A 371 -35.55 -6.53 6.96
CA THR A 371 -36.66 -7.49 6.86
C THR A 371 -37.95 -6.86 7.30
N TRP A 372 -38.97 -6.92 6.42
CA TRP A 372 -40.29 -6.35 6.66
C TRP A 372 -41.41 -7.27 6.19
N LYS A 373 -42.64 -6.96 6.59
CA LYS A 373 -43.86 -7.69 6.25
C LYS A 373 -44.87 -6.74 5.64
N GLU A 374 -45.27 -7.04 4.40
CA GLU A 374 -46.23 -6.20 3.67
C GLU A 374 -47.28 -7.03 2.92
N LYS A 375 -48.35 -6.36 2.55
CA LYS A 375 -49.30 -6.89 1.59
C LYS A 375 -48.94 -6.39 0.19
N CYS A 376 -48.50 -7.31 -0.66
CA CYS A 376 -48.08 -7.02 -2.01
C CYS A 376 -49.02 -7.71 -2.99
N LEU A 377 -49.67 -6.97 -3.91
CA LEU A 377 -50.62 -7.45 -4.89
C LEU A 377 -51.70 -8.39 -4.30
N GLY A 378 -52.14 -8.13 -3.06
CA GLY A 378 -53.17 -8.93 -2.38
C GLY A 378 -52.65 -10.16 -1.64
N HIS A 379 -51.35 -10.38 -1.61
CA HIS A 379 -50.68 -11.48 -0.91
C HIS A 379 -49.86 -11.00 0.28
N PHE A 380 -49.77 -11.83 1.33
CA PHE A 380 -48.92 -11.56 2.48
C PHE A 380 -47.50 -12.04 2.21
N CYS A 381 -46.56 -11.09 2.18
CA CYS A 381 -45.15 -11.33 1.91
C CYS A 381 -44.29 -10.89 3.09
N THR A 382 -43.29 -11.70 3.41
CA THR A 382 -42.13 -11.31 4.20
C THR A 382 -40.97 -11.16 3.23
N PHE A 383 -40.36 -9.99 3.20
CA PHE A 383 -39.20 -9.68 2.40
C PHE A 383 -38.00 -9.45 3.28
N SER A 384 -36.83 -9.86 2.80
CA SER A 384 -35.55 -9.51 3.40
C SER A 384 -34.63 -9.02 2.30
N GLU A 385 -34.35 -7.74 2.30
CA GLU A 385 -33.41 -7.09 1.40
C GLU A 385 -32.00 -7.19 1.97
N VAL A 386 -31.05 -7.57 1.12
CA VAL A 386 -29.67 -7.83 1.54
C VAL A 386 -28.70 -7.13 0.60
N TYR A 387 -27.83 -6.34 1.16
CA TYR A 387 -26.65 -5.79 0.49
C TYR A 387 -25.41 -6.40 1.12
N VAL A 388 -24.45 -6.82 0.32
CA VAL A 388 -23.14 -7.30 0.79
C VAL A 388 -22.03 -6.56 0.08
N ALA A 389 -20.91 -6.36 0.78
CA ALA A 389 -19.73 -5.69 0.23
C ALA A 389 -18.96 -6.60 -0.73
N ASP A 390 -18.98 -7.92 -0.45
CA ASP A 390 -18.23 -8.92 -1.22
C ASP A 390 -19.11 -10.14 -1.49
N PRO A 391 -19.08 -10.70 -2.72
CA PRO A 391 -19.88 -11.87 -3.09
C PRO A 391 -19.57 -13.13 -2.27
N SER A 392 -18.41 -13.25 -1.64
CA SER A 392 -18.06 -14.37 -0.75
C SER A 392 -18.96 -14.47 0.48
N GLN A 393 -19.72 -13.42 0.80
CA GLN A 393 -20.67 -13.38 1.90
C GLN A 393 -22.00 -14.10 1.58
N PHE A 394 -22.31 -14.32 0.30
CA PHE A 394 -23.47 -15.12 -0.13
C PHE A 394 -23.06 -16.59 -0.27
N ARG A 395 -23.64 -17.44 0.55
CA ARG A 395 -23.18 -18.82 0.74
C ARG A 395 -24.32 -19.83 0.77
N ARG A 396 -23.95 -21.10 0.61
CA ARG A 396 -24.83 -22.27 0.74
C ARG A 396 -24.27 -23.22 1.77
N LYS A 397 -25.13 -23.82 2.59
CA LYS A 397 -24.78 -24.84 3.58
C LYS A 397 -25.66 -26.06 3.40
N LEU A 398 -25.05 -27.21 3.16
CA LEU A 398 -25.76 -28.51 3.12
C LEU A 398 -26.03 -28.97 4.55
N SER A 399 -27.17 -29.63 4.79
CA SER A 399 -27.57 -30.12 6.13
C SER A 399 -26.53 -31.03 6.80
N ALA A 400 -25.68 -31.69 6.01
CA ALA A 400 -24.74 -32.69 6.49
C ALA A 400 -23.29 -32.44 6.09
N ASP A 401 -22.91 -31.27 5.68
CA ASP A 401 -21.58 -30.90 5.14
C ASP A 401 -21.16 -31.68 3.88
N THR A 402 -21.86 -32.77 3.56
CA THR A 402 -21.60 -33.62 2.42
C THR A 402 -22.86 -33.91 1.62
N PHE A 403 -22.76 -33.90 0.29
CA PHE A 403 -23.85 -34.31 -0.57
C PHE A 403 -24.18 -35.80 -0.40
N GLY A 404 -25.47 -36.15 -0.34
CA GLY A 404 -25.92 -37.55 -0.26
C GLY A 404 -26.01 -38.12 1.16
N SER A 405 -25.68 -37.38 2.19
CA SER A 405 -25.88 -37.82 3.61
C SER A 405 -27.36 -37.93 3.97
N SER A 406 -27.67 -38.78 4.95
CA SER A 406 -29.03 -38.93 5.51
C SER A 406 -29.37 -37.93 6.62
N ILE A 407 -28.41 -37.14 7.09
CA ILE A 407 -28.61 -36.13 8.14
C ILE A 407 -29.52 -35.01 7.62
N GLN A 408 -30.49 -34.63 8.43
CA GLN A 408 -31.42 -33.54 8.18
C GLN A 408 -31.44 -32.62 9.40
N LYS A 409 -31.47 -31.31 9.13
CA LYS A 409 -31.53 -30.25 10.13
C LYS A 409 -32.61 -29.25 9.77
N PHE A 410 -33.08 -28.52 10.76
CA PHE A 410 -33.89 -27.33 10.52
C PHE A 410 -33.06 -26.19 9.93
N ALA A 411 -33.69 -25.34 9.18
CA ALA A 411 -33.00 -24.19 8.61
C ALA A 411 -32.50 -23.23 9.70
N SER A 412 -33.24 -23.08 10.81
CA SER A 412 -32.83 -22.33 11.99
C SER A 412 -31.56 -22.88 12.64
N GLU A 413 -31.39 -24.21 12.71
CA GLU A 413 -30.17 -24.86 13.21
C GLU A 413 -28.97 -24.58 12.31
N LEU A 414 -29.16 -24.73 11.00
CA LEU A 414 -28.11 -24.45 10.00
C LEU A 414 -27.68 -22.98 10.01
N SER A 415 -28.64 -22.05 10.16
CA SER A 415 -28.37 -20.63 10.32
C SER A 415 -27.44 -20.35 11.52
N LYS A 416 -27.64 -21.06 12.63
CA LYS A 416 -26.79 -20.95 13.81
C LYS A 416 -25.39 -21.52 13.58
N GLU A 417 -25.29 -22.67 12.93
CA GLU A 417 -24.01 -23.31 12.62
C GLU A 417 -23.13 -22.46 11.67
N THR A 418 -23.75 -21.63 10.86
CA THR A 418 -23.06 -20.81 9.84
C THR A 418 -22.81 -19.37 10.29
N ASN A 419 -23.26 -18.97 11.50
CA ASN A 419 -23.26 -17.58 11.94
C ASN A 419 -24.00 -16.64 10.97
N ALA A 420 -25.06 -17.12 10.34
CA ALA A 420 -25.80 -16.35 9.35
C ALA A 420 -26.41 -15.09 9.98
N VAL A 421 -26.24 -13.95 9.34
CA VAL A 421 -26.98 -12.72 9.63
C VAL A 421 -28.42 -12.91 9.18
N VAL A 422 -28.62 -13.41 7.96
CA VAL A 422 -29.90 -13.80 7.41
C VAL A 422 -29.75 -15.07 6.59
N ALA A 423 -30.75 -15.93 6.62
CA ALA A 423 -30.80 -17.15 5.84
C ALA A 423 -32.21 -17.40 5.29
N MET A 424 -32.27 -18.23 4.26
CA MET A 424 -33.51 -18.81 3.74
C MET A 424 -33.31 -20.29 3.40
N ASN A 425 -34.39 -21.01 3.21
CA ASN A 425 -34.31 -22.36 2.67
C ASN A 425 -33.60 -22.39 1.31
N GLY A 426 -32.97 -23.52 1.02
CA GLY A 426 -32.27 -23.76 -0.25
C GLY A 426 -33.03 -24.67 -1.21
N ASP A 427 -32.32 -25.70 -1.68
CA ASP A 427 -32.79 -26.67 -2.66
C ASP A 427 -33.59 -27.83 -2.04
N PHE A 428 -34.28 -28.56 -2.87
CA PHE A 428 -35.04 -29.76 -2.54
C PHE A 428 -34.31 -31.06 -2.92
N TYR A 429 -33.01 -31.03 -3.18
CA TYR A 429 -32.22 -32.09 -3.82
C TYR A 429 -32.27 -33.43 -3.07
N ARG A 430 -32.53 -33.46 -1.80
CA ARG A 430 -32.61 -34.70 -0.99
C ARG A 430 -33.87 -35.51 -1.21
N PHE A 431 -34.94 -34.81 -1.58
CA PHE A 431 -36.28 -35.41 -1.63
C PHE A 431 -36.65 -35.82 -3.08
N ARG A 432 -35.71 -35.66 -4.02
CA ARG A 432 -35.86 -36.09 -5.40
C ARG A 432 -34.55 -36.55 -6.02
N GLY A 433 -34.60 -37.39 -7.06
CA GLY A 433 -33.44 -37.90 -7.81
C GLY A 433 -32.99 -36.98 -8.93
N GLU A 434 -33.88 -36.08 -9.36
CA GLU A 434 -33.67 -35.14 -10.46
C GLU A 434 -33.01 -33.86 -9.96
N GLY A 435 -32.43 -33.12 -10.90
CA GLY A 435 -31.81 -31.83 -10.65
C GLY A 435 -30.31 -31.82 -10.93
N MET A 436 -29.75 -30.63 -10.92
CA MET A 436 -28.32 -30.38 -10.98
C MET A 436 -27.88 -29.80 -9.61
N THR A 437 -26.82 -30.34 -9.06
CA THR A 437 -26.31 -29.86 -7.77
C THR A 437 -24.82 -29.54 -7.91
N VAL A 438 -24.49 -28.27 -7.78
CA VAL A 438 -23.12 -27.75 -7.66
C VAL A 438 -22.94 -27.20 -6.24
N TYR A 439 -21.83 -27.52 -5.60
CA TYR A 439 -21.47 -27.01 -4.29
C TYR A 439 -19.95 -26.86 -4.21
N GLN A 440 -19.49 -25.68 -3.81
CA GLN A 440 -18.06 -25.34 -3.77
C GLN A 440 -17.36 -25.65 -5.11
N LYS A 441 -17.88 -25.11 -6.20
CA LYS A 441 -17.39 -25.27 -7.58
C LYS A 441 -17.38 -26.71 -8.11
N LYS A 442 -17.93 -27.67 -7.37
CA LYS A 442 -17.93 -29.08 -7.74
C LYS A 442 -19.31 -29.58 -8.10
N LEU A 443 -19.41 -30.29 -9.24
CA LEU A 443 -20.62 -30.98 -9.66
C LEU A 443 -20.81 -32.27 -8.86
N TYR A 444 -21.92 -32.40 -8.16
CA TYR A 444 -22.29 -33.59 -7.39
C TYR A 444 -23.42 -34.42 -8.03
N ARG A 445 -24.31 -33.75 -8.77
CA ARG A 445 -25.42 -34.39 -9.50
C ARG A 445 -25.65 -33.66 -10.82
N PHE A 446 -25.84 -34.43 -11.87
CA PHE A 446 -26.33 -33.94 -13.14
C PHE A 446 -27.45 -34.86 -13.64
N ASN A 447 -28.70 -34.51 -13.35
CA ASN A 447 -29.90 -35.12 -13.84
C ASN A 447 -31.00 -34.05 -13.90
N PRO A 448 -30.81 -32.96 -14.67
CA PRO A 448 -31.68 -31.80 -14.62
C PRO A 448 -33.09 -32.09 -15.13
N TYR A 449 -33.26 -33.10 -15.97
CA TYR A 449 -34.52 -33.48 -16.58
C TYR A 449 -35.18 -32.26 -17.26
N LYS A 450 -36.37 -31.84 -16.80
CA LYS A 450 -37.05 -30.63 -17.28
C LYS A 450 -36.91 -29.44 -16.35
N LEU A 451 -36.04 -29.54 -15.34
CA LEU A 451 -35.88 -28.51 -14.34
C LEU A 451 -34.95 -27.39 -14.86
N GLU A 452 -35.30 -26.19 -14.52
CA GLU A 452 -34.47 -25.02 -14.69
C GLU A 452 -33.55 -24.89 -13.47
N VAL A 453 -32.31 -24.43 -13.66
CA VAL A 453 -31.30 -24.38 -12.60
C VAL A 453 -30.89 -22.94 -12.40
N CYS A 454 -30.87 -22.52 -11.15
CA CYS A 454 -30.25 -21.27 -10.73
C CYS A 454 -28.83 -21.54 -10.26
N HIS A 455 -27.88 -20.87 -10.88
CA HIS A 455 -26.46 -20.88 -10.54
C HIS A 455 -26.08 -19.56 -9.89
N ILE A 456 -25.19 -19.64 -8.92
CA ILE A 456 -24.56 -18.47 -8.29
C ILE A 456 -23.09 -18.50 -8.67
N ASP A 457 -22.63 -17.47 -9.39
CA ASP A 457 -21.25 -17.36 -9.84
C ASP A 457 -20.32 -16.77 -8.77
N GLY A 458 -19.02 -16.68 -9.07
CA GLY A 458 -18.00 -16.12 -8.17
C GLY A 458 -18.21 -14.65 -7.84
N SER A 459 -18.96 -13.90 -8.66
CA SER A 459 -19.36 -12.52 -8.40
C SER A 459 -20.70 -12.41 -7.68
N GLY A 460 -21.29 -13.53 -7.24
CA GLY A 460 -22.57 -13.57 -6.54
C GLY A 460 -23.80 -13.37 -7.45
N ASN A 461 -23.64 -13.39 -8.77
CA ASN A 461 -24.77 -13.17 -9.67
C ASN A 461 -25.56 -14.46 -9.90
N LEU A 462 -26.90 -14.30 -10.01
CA LEU A 462 -27.79 -15.36 -10.41
C LEU A 462 -27.72 -15.54 -11.92
N LYS A 463 -27.44 -16.77 -12.35
CA LYS A 463 -27.46 -17.20 -13.75
C LYS A 463 -28.37 -18.40 -13.90
N PHE A 464 -29.01 -18.54 -15.04
CA PHE A 464 -29.95 -19.63 -15.27
C PHE A 464 -29.49 -20.54 -16.41
N THR A 465 -29.81 -21.83 -16.28
CA THR A 465 -29.79 -22.76 -17.38
C THR A 465 -31.16 -23.43 -17.49
N TYR A 466 -31.62 -23.55 -18.72
CA TYR A 466 -32.95 -24.04 -19.04
C TYR A 466 -32.94 -25.51 -19.45
N SER A 467 -34.14 -26.11 -19.49
CA SER A 467 -34.31 -27.51 -19.84
C SER A 467 -33.65 -27.86 -21.19
N GLY A 468 -32.73 -28.83 -21.15
CA GLY A 468 -32.04 -29.32 -22.34
C GLY A 468 -30.88 -28.44 -22.85
N GLU A 469 -30.54 -27.35 -22.19
CA GLU A 469 -29.41 -26.50 -22.54
C GLU A 469 -28.07 -27.23 -22.29
N LEU A 470 -27.87 -27.75 -21.08
CA LEU A 470 -26.73 -28.61 -20.77
C LEU A 470 -27.04 -30.06 -21.14
N LYS A 471 -26.26 -30.66 -22.03
CA LYS A 471 -26.57 -31.97 -22.64
C LYS A 471 -26.10 -33.16 -21.79
N ASN A 472 -25.03 -33.01 -21.04
CA ASN A 472 -24.41 -34.06 -20.24
C ASN A 472 -23.59 -33.47 -19.07
N ALA A 473 -23.03 -34.32 -18.25
CA ALA A 473 -22.23 -33.90 -17.09
C ALA A 473 -20.95 -33.14 -17.51
N GLU A 474 -20.32 -33.52 -18.62
CA GLU A 474 -19.12 -32.87 -19.13
C GLU A 474 -19.41 -31.43 -19.55
N ALA A 475 -20.56 -31.20 -20.24
CA ALA A 475 -21.01 -29.86 -20.60
C ALA A 475 -21.34 -29.02 -19.35
N ALA A 476 -21.87 -29.64 -18.29
CA ALA A 476 -22.16 -28.99 -17.02
C ALA A 476 -20.87 -28.63 -16.27
N GLU A 477 -19.87 -29.52 -16.23
CA GLU A 477 -18.56 -29.23 -15.64
C GLU A 477 -17.83 -28.11 -16.39
N GLN A 478 -17.94 -28.06 -17.71
CA GLN A 478 -17.38 -26.98 -18.52
C GLN A 478 -18.09 -25.65 -18.21
N TYR A 479 -19.43 -25.66 -18.18
CA TYR A 479 -20.23 -24.49 -17.82
C TYR A 479 -19.86 -23.90 -16.44
N ILE A 480 -19.66 -24.79 -15.45
CA ILE A 480 -19.24 -24.39 -14.10
C ILE A 480 -17.91 -23.63 -14.15
N LYS A 481 -16.95 -24.12 -14.91
CA LYS A 481 -15.62 -23.49 -15.05
C LYS A 481 -15.68 -22.17 -15.81
N ASP A 482 -16.38 -22.16 -16.95
CA ASP A 482 -16.45 -21.00 -17.85
C ASP A 482 -17.20 -19.81 -17.21
N ASN A 483 -18.12 -20.11 -16.28
CA ASN A 483 -18.94 -19.11 -15.61
C ASN A 483 -18.59 -18.94 -14.13
N ASP A 484 -17.51 -19.54 -13.65
CA ASP A 484 -17.06 -19.50 -12.26
C ASP A 484 -18.19 -19.80 -11.24
N ILE A 485 -18.97 -20.89 -11.49
CA ILE A 485 -20.13 -21.21 -10.66
C ILE A 485 -19.70 -21.75 -9.30
N ASN A 486 -20.03 -21.03 -8.24
CA ASN A 486 -19.80 -21.44 -6.86
C ASN A 486 -20.73 -22.55 -6.41
N PHE A 487 -22.02 -22.36 -6.62
CA PHE A 487 -23.04 -23.36 -6.29
C PHE A 487 -24.29 -23.19 -7.16
N SER A 488 -25.15 -24.20 -7.17
CA SER A 488 -26.44 -24.14 -7.85
C SER A 488 -27.56 -24.65 -6.98
N VAL A 489 -28.76 -24.14 -7.17
CA VAL A 489 -30.01 -24.66 -6.63
C VAL A 489 -30.94 -25.05 -7.78
N CYS A 490 -31.62 -26.15 -7.63
CA CYS A 490 -32.43 -26.71 -8.69
C CYS A 490 -33.82 -27.12 -8.17
N PHE A 491 -34.66 -26.14 -7.85
CA PHE A 491 -36.06 -26.30 -7.47
C PHE A 491 -36.97 -25.78 -8.60
N GLY A 492 -36.97 -24.46 -8.78
CA GLY A 492 -37.58 -23.75 -9.90
C GLY A 492 -39.10 -23.66 -9.93
N PRO A 493 -39.63 -23.02 -10.93
CA PRO A 493 -38.97 -22.46 -12.11
C PRO A 493 -38.28 -21.10 -11.87
N VAL A 494 -37.58 -20.60 -12.90
CA VAL A 494 -37.23 -19.20 -13.04
C VAL A 494 -38.49 -18.36 -13.09
N LEU A 495 -38.54 -17.25 -12.41
CA LEU A 495 -39.68 -16.33 -12.38
C LEU A 495 -39.43 -15.09 -13.24
N VAL A 496 -38.22 -14.54 -13.14
CA VAL A 496 -37.79 -13.36 -13.89
C VAL A 496 -36.37 -13.62 -14.36
N ASP A 497 -36.07 -13.27 -15.59
CA ASP A 497 -34.76 -13.33 -16.21
C ASP A 497 -34.48 -12.01 -16.92
N ASN A 498 -33.46 -11.28 -16.48
CA ASN A 498 -33.05 -9.98 -17.01
C ASN A 498 -34.23 -8.99 -17.14
N TYR A 499 -34.96 -8.77 -16.03
CA TYR A 499 -36.17 -7.93 -15.91
C TYR A 499 -37.41 -8.42 -16.72
N GLU A 500 -37.29 -9.54 -17.40
CA GLU A 500 -38.42 -10.07 -18.20
C GLU A 500 -39.10 -11.22 -17.46
N PRO A 501 -40.45 -11.29 -17.47
CA PRO A 501 -41.16 -12.38 -16.84
C PRO A 501 -40.91 -13.67 -17.58
N HIS A 502 -40.38 -14.69 -16.91
CA HIS A 502 -40.21 -16.00 -17.48
C HIS A 502 -41.48 -16.83 -17.40
N ILE A 503 -41.80 -17.53 -18.47
CA ILE A 503 -42.93 -18.47 -18.54
C ILE A 503 -42.37 -19.88 -18.62
N SER A 504 -42.40 -20.58 -17.50
CA SER A 504 -41.99 -21.99 -17.44
C SER A 504 -43.01 -22.86 -18.21
N ASP A 505 -42.48 -23.90 -18.85
CA ASP A 505 -43.32 -24.93 -19.48
C ASP A 505 -44.24 -25.57 -18.41
N SER A 506 -45.51 -25.78 -18.75
CA SER A 506 -46.58 -26.24 -17.84
C SER A 506 -46.36 -27.65 -17.23
N ASN A 507 -45.32 -28.35 -17.64
CA ASN A 507 -44.96 -29.69 -17.19
C ASN A 507 -43.85 -29.72 -16.14
N TYR A 508 -43.85 -28.79 -15.20
CA TYR A 508 -42.86 -28.82 -14.11
C TYR A 508 -43.03 -30.04 -13.19
N LEU A 509 -41.95 -30.64 -12.73
CA LEU A 509 -41.88 -31.95 -12.09
C LEU A 509 -42.83 -32.14 -10.89
N LEU A 510 -43.09 -31.07 -10.14
CA LEU A 510 -43.95 -31.11 -8.97
C LEU A 510 -45.43 -30.86 -9.24
N GLY A 511 -45.84 -30.56 -10.51
CA GLY A 511 -47.22 -30.40 -10.89
C GLY A 511 -48.02 -29.27 -10.24
N GLN A 512 -47.36 -28.43 -9.42
CA GLN A 512 -48.01 -27.44 -8.54
C GLN A 512 -47.92 -26.00 -9.06
N VAL A 513 -47.57 -25.82 -10.33
CA VAL A 513 -47.33 -24.48 -10.92
C VAL A 513 -48.58 -23.59 -10.83
N ASN A 514 -49.76 -24.18 -11.07
CA ASN A 514 -51.02 -23.47 -11.09
C ASN A 514 -51.81 -23.51 -9.76
N GLU A 515 -51.29 -24.24 -8.78
CA GLU A 515 -51.96 -24.36 -7.48
C GLU A 515 -51.46 -23.29 -6.50
N ARG A 516 -52.29 -22.95 -5.52
CA ARG A 516 -51.96 -21.99 -4.48
C ARG A 516 -51.24 -22.65 -3.32
N TYR A 517 -50.03 -22.24 -3.09
CA TYR A 517 -49.18 -22.70 -1.97
C TYR A 517 -48.44 -21.53 -1.33
N SER A 518 -47.96 -21.72 -0.12
CA SER A 518 -46.89 -20.88 0.44
C SER A 518 -45.64 -21.02 -0.41
N ARG A 519 -44.99 -19.91 -0.75
CA ARG A 519 -43.92 -19.85 -1.75
C ARG A 519 -42.68 -19.15 -1.16
N SER A 520 -41.54 -19.48 -1.70
CA SER A 520 -40.34 -18.67 -1.48
C SER A 520 -39.60 -18.37 -2.78
N ALA A 521 -38.88 -17.30 -2.82
CA ALA A 521 -38.07 -16.89 -3.98
C ALA A 521 -36.78 -16.18 -3.51
N LEU A 522 -35.70 -16.45 -4.26
CA LEU A 522 -34.47 -15.68 -4.24
C LEU A 522 -34.45 -14.78 -5.45
N SER A 523 -34.22 -13.50 -5.25
CA SER A 523 -34.14 -12.51 -6.33
C SER A 523 -32.89 -11.65 -6.21
N GLN A 524 -32.50 -11.01 -7.30
CA GLN A 524 -31.35 -10.12 -7.41
C GLN A 524 -31.68 -8.92 -8.27
N ARG A 525 -31.07 -7.76 -7.98
CA ARG A 525 -31.01 -6.59 -8.85
C ARG A 525 -29.63 -5.95 -8.77
N GLY A 526 -28.84 -6.13 -9.82
CA GLY A 526 -27.43 -5.78 -9.82
C GLY A 526 -26.58 -6.67 -8.90
N SER A 527 -25.30 -6.46 -8.89
CA SER A 527 -24.37 -7.27 -8.10
C SER A 527 -24.50 -7.00 -6.60
N CYS A 528 -24.39 -8.04 -5.79
CA CYS A 528 -24.38 -7.95 -4.33
C CYS A 528 -25.62 -7.26 -3.70
N HIS A 529 -26.78 -7.37 -4.38
CA HIS A 529 -28.05 -6.83 -3.91
C HIS A 529 -29.17 -7.85 -4.15
N TYR A 530 -29.74 -8.37 -3.07
CA TYR A 530 -30.65 -9.51 -3.12
C TYR A 530 -31.97 -9.21 -2.39
N LEU A 531 -33.02 -9.90 -2.81
CA LEU A 531 -34.32 -9.92 -2.16
C LEU A 531 -34.74 -11.36 -1.87
N LEU A 532 -34.77 -11.72 -0.59
CA LEU A 532 -35.33 -12.97 -0.12
C LEU A 532 -36.83 -12.78 0.10
N THR A 533 -37.64 -13.70 -0.40
CA THR A 533 -39.10 -13.58 -0.33
C THR A 533 -39.71 -14.86 0.25
N ALA A 534 -40.55 -14.72 1.28
CA ALA A 534 -41.45 -15.76 1.74
C ALA A 534 -42.90 -15.24 1.63
N LEU A 535 -43.72 -15.97 0.90
CA LEU A 535 -45.15 -15.69 0.70
C LEU A 535 -45.96 -16.78 1.42
N ASN A 536 -46.79 -16.38 2.37
CA ASN A 536 -47.55 -17.29 3.21
C ASN A 536 -49.04 -16.90 3.27
N HIS A 537 -49.88 -17.79 3.79
CA HIS A 537 -51.22 -17.40 4.19
C HIS A 537 -51.16 -16.50 5.42
N GLY A 538 -52.11 -15.64 5.59
CA GLY A 538 -52.21 -14.78 6.80
C GLY A 538 -52.82 -13.44 6.50
N TYR A 539 -53.24 -12.73 7.53
CA TYR A 539 -53.80 -11.38 7.44
C TYR A 539 -54.91 -11.21 6.40
N GLY A 540 -55.71 -12.29 6.18
CA GLY A 540 -56.75 -12.30 5.16
C GLY A 540 -56.27 -12.46 3.72
N CYS A 541 -54.99 -12.69 3.52
CA CYS A 541 -54.40 -12.92 2.21
C CYS A 541 -54.29 -14.40 1.89
N PRO A 542 -54.58 -14.82 0.65
CA PRO A 542 -54.39 -16.21 0.21
C PRO A 542 -52.91 -16.49 -0.11
N THR A 543 -52.53 -17.75 -0.16
CA THR A 543 -51.29 -18.22 -0.79
C THR A 543 -51.30 -17.93 -2.29
N ALA A 544 -50.22 -18.15 -3.00
CA ALA A 544 -50.05 -17.76 -4.41
C ALA A 544 -49.77 -18.92 -5.35
N THR A 545 -50.22 -18.78 -6.58
CA THR A 545 -49.67 -19.51 -7.72
C THR A 545 -48.28 -18.98 -8.08
N LEU A 546 -47.53 -19.72 -8.89
CA LEU A 546 -46.20 -19.23 -9.36
C LEU A 546 -46.35 -17.97 -10.26
N ALA A 547 -47.42 -17.87 -11.03
CA ALA A 547 -47.71 -16.68 -11.85
C ALA A 547 -47.93 -15.42 -10.96
N GLU A 548 -48.65 -15.58 -9.85
CA GLU A 548 -48.85 -14.48 -8.88
C GLU A 548 -47.56 -14.12 -8.18
N LEU A 549 -46.74 -15.09 -7.74
CA LEU A 549 -45.42 -14.84 -7.19
C LEU A 549 -44.52 -14.09 -8.18
N ARG A 550 -44.49 -14.52 -9.45
CA ARG A 550 -43.76 -13.81 -10.51
C ARG A 550 -44.21 -12.36 -10.66
N ASN A 551 -45.53 -12.11 -10.65
CA ASN A 551 -46.05 -10.74 -10.73
C ASN A 551 -45.60 -9.87 -9.54
N ILE A 552 -45.53 -10.47 -8.36
CA ILE A 552 -44.96 -9.80 -7.16
C ILE A 552 -43.48 -9.46 -7.40
N MET A 553 -42.68 -10.39 -7.90
CA MET A 553 -41.28 -10.13 -8.21
C MET A 553 -41.11 -9.03 -9.27
N MET A 554 -41.94 -9.07 -10.31
CA MET A 554 -41.98 -8.01 -11.32
C MET A 554 -42.33 -6.63 -10.71
N SER A 555 -43.31 -6.59 -9.77
CA SER A 555 -43.67 -5.33 -9.09
C SER A 555 -42.57 -4.78 -8.20
N LYS A 556 -41.62 -5.61 -7.74
CA LYS A 556 -40.42 -5.22 -7.01
C LYS A 556 -39.25 -4.85 -7.96
N ASN A 557 -39.47 -4.89 -9.27
CA ASN A 557 -38.47 -4.56 -10.28
C ASN A 557 -37.17 -5.36 -10.12
N VAL A 558 -37.28 -6.67 -9.84
CA VAL A 558 -36.11 -7.55 -9.75
C VAL A 558 -35.53 -7.82 -11.14
N GLU A 559 -34.21 -7.94 -11.25
CA GLU A 559 -33.51 -8.32 -12.46
C GLU A 559 -33.66 -9.83 -12.73
N ASN A 560 -33.35 -10.62 -11.71
CA ASN A 560 -33.39 -12.07 -11.75
C ASN A 560 -34.18 -12.61 -10.55
N SER A 561 -34.98 -13.65 -10.76
CA SER A 561 -35.74 -14.28 -9.68
C SER A 561 -35.96 -15.77 -9.90
N TYR A 562 -35.79 -16.55 -8.86
CA TYR A 562 -35.90 -17.99 -8.88
C TYR A 562 -36.73 -18.53 -7.70
N THR A 563 -37.63 -19.46 -7.97
CA THR A 563 -38.46 -20.09 -6.94
C THR A 563 -37.69 -21.19 -6.19
N LEU A 564 -37.85 -21.22 -4.86
CA LEU A 564 -37.38 -22.28 -3.98
C LEU A 564 -38.57 -23.01 -3.32
N ASP A 565 -38.29 -24.04 -2.51
CA ASP A 565 -39.32 -24.80 -1.81
C ASP A 565 -40.13 -23.88 -0.88
N GLY A 566 -41.40 -24.15 -0.74
CA GLY A 566 -42.34 -23.39 0.08
C GLY A 566 -42.94 -24.20 1.23
N GLY A 567 -44.10 -23.79 1.69
CA GLY A 567 -44.80 -24.47 2.78
C GLY A 567 -44.08 -24.32 4.13
N GLN A 568 -43.84 -25.44 4.80
CA GLN A 568 -43.12 -25.45 6.06
C GLN A 568 -41.61 -25.15 5.96
N THR A 569 -41.07 -25.18 4.76
CA THR A 569 -39.64 -24.90 4.50
C THR A 569 -39.39 -23.53 3.91
N GLY A 570 -40.43 -22.80 3.50
CA GLY A 570 -40.30 -21.44 2.96
C GLY A 570 -40.03 -20.45 4.09
N GLU A 571 -38.79 -20.32 4.51
CA GLU A 571 -38.38 -19.62 5.73
C GLU A 571 -37.41 -18.48 5.42
N ILE A 572 -37.59 -17.37 6.12
CA ILE A 572 -36.60 -16.29 6.28
C ILE A 572 -36.19 -16.28 7.75
N ILE A 573 -34.89 -16.40 7.99
CA ILE A 573 -34.31 -16.59 9.31
C ILE A 573 -33.34 -15.47 9.60
N MET A 574 -33.52 -14.80 10.74
CA MET A 574 -32.61 -13.78 11.25
C MET A 574 -32.45 -14.00 12.77
N GLN A 575 -31.25 -13.77 13.32
CA GLN A 575 -30.94 -14.12 14.70
C GLN A 575 -31.34 -15.58 15.04
N HIS A 576 -31.17 -16.49 14.09
CA HIS A 576 -31.50 -17.92 14.18
C HIS A 576 -32.98 -18.22 14.46
N LYS A 577 -33.88 -17.29 14.15
CA LYS A 577 -35.34 -17.43 14.33
C LYS A 577 -36.03 -17.24 13.01
N VAL A 578 -37.04 -18.06 12.76
CA VAL A 578 -37.93 -17.90 11.60
C VAL A 578 -38.77 -16.64 11.80
N LEU A 579 -38.74 -15.73 10.83
CA LEU A 579 -39.42 -14.43 10.91
C LEU A 579 -40.80 -14.44 10.26
N ASN A 580 -40.99 -15.22 9.22
CA ASN A 580 -42.27 -15.35 8.52
C ASN A 580 -43.17 -16.41 9.17
N GLN A 581 -44.42 -16.40 8.79
CA GLN A 581 -45.33 -17.48 9.13
C GLN A 581 -45.06 -18.66 8.19
N ILE A 582 -44.92 -19.86 8.75
CA ILE A 582 -44.75 -21.09 7.98
C ILE A 582 -46.00 -21.96 8.12
N ASP A 583 -46.19 -22.88 7.18
CA ASP A 583 -47.37 -23.76 7.22
C ASP A 583 -47.30 -24.66 8.46
N PHE A 584 -48.43 -24.84 9.13
CA PHE A 584 -48.57 -25.58 10.37
C PHE A 584 -47.76 -25.03 11.57
N ASP A 585 -47.22 -23.82 11.49
CA ASP A 585 -46.44 -23.15 12.55
C ASP A 585 -45.26 -23.99 13.09
N THR A 586 -44.70 -24.88 12.25
CA THR A 586 -43.57 -25.75 12.61
C THR A 586 -42.61 -25.88 11.46
N GLU A 587 -41.32 -25.77 11.73
CA GLU A 587 -40.26 -26.03 10.75
C GLU A 587 -40.26 -27.48 10.28
N ARG A 588 -39.90 -27.71 9.04
CA ARG A 588 -39.55 -29.02 8.49
C ARG A 588 -38.07 -29.02 8.16
N THR A 589 -37.39 -30.15 8.32
CA THR A 589 -35.98 -30.28 7.95
C THR A 589 -35.77 -30.03 6.47
N VAL A 590 -34.67 -29.35 6.15
CA VAL A 590 -34.32 -28.94 4.80
C VAL A 590 -33.11 -29.70 4.24
N SER A 591 -32.91 -29.64 2.93
CA SER A 591 -31.71 -30.15 2.27
C SER A 591 -30.49 -29.29 2.59
N ASP A 592 -30.69 -28.00 2.63
CA ASP A 592 -29.68 -26.95 2.75
C ASP A 592 -30.33 -25.59 2.99
N ILE A 593 -29.50 -24.62 3.27
CA ILE A 593 -29.87 -23.20 3.31
C ILE A 593 -29.01 -22.37 2.39
N LEU A 594 -29.57 -21.25 1.94
CA LEU A 594 -28.85 -20.11 1.40
C LEU A 594 -28.74 -19.06 2.52
N TYR A 595 -27.57 -18.48 2.68
CA TYR A 595 -27.34 -17.58 3.80
C TYR A 595 -26.31 -16.49 3.47
N PHE A 596 -26.41 -15.41 4.23
CA PHE A 596 -25.52 -14.25 4.14
C PHE A 596 -24.89 -14.02 5.50
N VAL A 597 -23.60 -13.68 5.50
CA VAL A 597 -22.80 -13.48 6.70
C VAL A 597 -22.13 -12.11 6.68
N THR A 598 -21.81 -11.58 7.87
CA THR A 598 -20.84 -10.51 7.97
C THR A 598 -19.46 -11.02 7.55
N ALA A 599 -18.63 -10.16 7.00
CA ALA A 599 -17.24 -10.48 6.70
C ALA A 599 -16.26 -9.86 7.70
N ILE A 600 -16.75 -9.04 8.66
CA ILE A 600 -15.92 -8.44 9.69
C ILE A 600 -15.45 -9.51 10.68
N PRO A 601 -14.14 -9.70 10.90
CA PRO A 601 -13.62 -10.63 11.90
C PRO A 601 -14.11 -10.33 13.32
N GLU A 602 -14.28 -11.36 14.14
CA GLU A 602 -14.79 -11.19 15.52
C GLU A 602 -13.96 -10.21 16.37
N ASP A 603 -12.67 -10.12 16.12
CA ASP A 603 -11.74 -9.24 16.83
C ASP A 603 -11.68 -7.80 16.28
N GLU A 604 -12.45 -7.51 15.23
CA GLU A 604 -12.67 -6.17 14.67
C GLU A 604 -14.15 -5.70 14.82
N ASN A 605 -14.98 -6.49 15.51
CA ASN A 605 -16.42 -6.27 15.67
C ASN A 605 -16.78 -5.41 16.91
N ASP A 606 -15.85 -4.66 17.47
CA ASP A 606 -16.05 -3.81 18.67
C ASP A 606 -16.74 -2.47 18.36
#